data_f7ec1b87e7ec8619da6089ec68e96980
#
_entry.id   f7ec1b87e7ec8619da6089ec68e96980
#
_cell.length_a   1.000
_cell.length_b   1.000
_cell.length_c   1.000
_cell.angle_alpha   90.00
_cell.angle_beta   90.00
_cell.angle_gamma   90.00
#
_symmetry.space_group_name_H-M   'P 1'
#
loop_
_entity.id
_entity.type
_entity.pdbx_description
1 polymer ?
#
loop_
_entity_poly.entity_id
_entity_poly.type
_entity_poly.pdbx_seq_one_letter_code
_entity_poly.pdbx_strand_id
1 'polypeptide(L)'
;MFLGILLVFCYLVAAVVFANFMPKIGPENLGTKLLVEGWSLIVGLLLLPVWIICLCNALANFAGNDTSRWRKWALILTLIELASFSQSPLQAAKPVADAISGPDVIAIKRCDNYSQTEVDRYISRSFTGKRKTNFKYAIKFDLVTTRNEAIHFDFDIDTKYNPELYAPLVKFCKDKGTSAVLKRYPNTEIVEDFQVK
;
A
#
# COMPACT_ATOMS: atom_id res chain seq x y z
N MET A 1 2.90 27.95 12.17
CA MET A 1 2.07 26.96 12.90
C MET A 1 0.81 26.57 12.14
N PHE A 2 -0.02 27.51 11.68
CA PHE A 2 -1.26 27.24 10.93
C PHE A 2 -1.05 26.44 9.64
N LEU A 3 -0.04 26.76 8.85
CA LEU A 3 0.28 26.06 7.60
C LEU A 3 0.66 24.58 7.84
N GLY A 4 1.38 24.28 8.91
CA GLY A 4 1.74 22.92 9.27
C GLY A 4 0.52 22.07 9.67
N ILE A 5 -0.41 22.66 10.43
CA ILE A 5 -1.66 22.00 10.82
C ILE A 5 -2.54 21.74 9.58
N LEU A 6 -2.60 22.70 8.65
CA LEU A 6 -3.34 22.55 7.40
C LEU A 6 -2.76 21.43 6.53
N LEU A 7 -1.43 21.33 6.41
CA LEU A 7 -0.76 20.27 5.66
C LEU A 7 -1.02 18.88 6.27
N VAL A 8 -0.96 18.76 7.60
CA VAL A 8 -1.29 17.49 8.28
C VAL A 8 -2.77 17.13 8.08
N PHE A 9 -3.67 18.11 8.14
CA PHE A 9 -5.09 17.88 7.90
C PHE A 9 -5.35 17.44 6.44
N CYS A 10 -4.78 18.12 5.45
CA CYS A 10 -4.87 17.73 4.04
C CYS A 10 -4.30 16.33 3.80
N TYR A 11 -3.21 15.98 4.47
CA TYR A 11 -2.64 14.64 4.43
C TYR A 11 -3.60 13.58 4.97
N LEU A 12 -4.19 13.82 6.15
CA LEU A 12 -5.14 12.88 6.75
C LEU A 12 -6.40 12.71 5.89
N VAL A 13 -6.92 13.80 5.33
CA VAL A 13 -8.07 13.74 4.41
C VAL A 13 -7.73 12.97 3.15
N ALA A 14 -6.57 13.24 2.53
CA ALA A 14 -6.08 12.49 1.39
C ALA A 14 -5.93 11.00 1.72
N ALA A 15 -5.37 10.67 2.90
CA ALA A 15 -5.22 9.31 3.39
C ALA A 15 -6.57 8.57 3.46
N VAL A 16 -7.57 9.21 4.06
CA VAL A 16 -8.92 8.63 4.19
C VAL A 16 -9.59 8.46 2.82
N VAL A 17 -9.48 9.47 1.94
CA VAL A 17 -10.03 9.41 0.58
C VAL A 17 -9.38 8.28 -0.21
N PHE A 18 -8.05 8.23 -0.27
CA PHE A 18 -7.33 7.18 -1.01
C PHE A 18 -7.60 5.78 -0.43
N ALA A 19 -7.63 5.62 0.90
CA ALA A 19 -7.92 4.33 1.52
C ALA A 19 -9.35 3.81 1.21
N ASN A 20 -10.31 4.70 0.95
CA ASN A 20 -11.70 4.29 0.64
C ASN A 20 -11.96 4.10 -0.86
N PHE A 21 -11.22 4.76 -1.74
CA PHE A 21 -11.48 4.72 -3.18
C PHE A 21 -10.55 3.76 -3.95
N MET A 22 -9.48 3.24 -3.31
CA MET A 22 -8.59 2.30 -3.98
C MET A 22 -8.99 0.84 -3.73
N PRO A 23 -8.84 -0.02 -4.74
CA PRO A 23 -9.22 -1.44 -4.69
C PRO A 23 -8.51 -2.22 -3.58
N LYS A 24 -9.19 -3.24 -3.05
CA LYS A 24 -8.82 -3.91 -1.80
C LYS A 24 -8.85 -5.42 -1.95
N ILE A 25 -7.76 -6.07 -2.26
CA ILE A 25 -7.61 -7.49 -1.96
C ILE A 25 -6.44 -7.71 -1.01
N GLY A 26 -6.70 -8.42 0.05
CA GLY A 26 -5.74 -8.68 1.11
C GLY A 26 -5.66 -7.56 2.15
N PRO A 27 -4.72 -7.63 3.09
CA PRO A 27 -4.52 -6.64 4.13
C PRO A 27 -3.99 -5.31 3.58
N GLU A 28 -3.41 -5.33 2.39
CA GLU A 28 -2.82 -4.18 1.73
C GLU A 28 -3.64 -3.77 0.52
N ASN A 29 -3.89 -2.48 0.37
CA ASN A 29 -4.40 -1.88 -0.85
C ASN A 29 -3.39 -0.89 -1.43
N LEU A 30 -3.51 -0.60 -2.72
CA LEU A 30 -2.60 0.33 -3.40
C LEU A 30 -2.60 1.72 -2.75
N GLY A 31 -3.78 2.19 -2.29
CA GLY A 31 -3.89 3.48 -1.60
C GLY A 31 -3.11 3.53 -0.30
N THR A 32 -3.16 2.46 0.50
CA THR A 32 -2.38 2.37 1.74
C THR A 32 -0.89 2.32 1.44
N LYS A 33 -0.46 1.56 0.43
CA LYS A 33 0.96 1.54 0.00
C LYS A 33 1.41 2.89 -0.55
N LEU A 34 0.59 3.57 -1.34
CA LEU A 34 0.88 4.92 -1.81
C LEU A 34 1.08 5.90 -0.65
N LEU A 35 0.27 5.79 0.40
CA LEU A 35 0.37 6.67 1.56
C LEU A 35 1.56 6.35 2.45
N VAL A 36 1.86 5.08 2.65
CA VAL A 36 2.95 4.69 3.56
C VAL A 36 4.31 4.75 2.86
N GLU A 37 4.41 4.26 1.63
CA GLU A 37 5.67 4.14 0.91
C GLU A 37 5.88 5.28 -0.10
N GLY A 38 4.88 5.58 -0.94
CA GLY A 38 4.97 6.59 -1.98
C GLY A 38 5.01 8.02 -1.45
N TRP A 39 4.34 8.29 -0.32
CA TRP A 39 4.31 9.62 0.28
C TRP A 39 5.69 10.07 0.78
N SER A 40 6.47 9.16 1.35
CA SER A 40 7.83 9.46 1.80
C SER A 40 8.71 9.97 0.65
N LEU A 41 8.59 9.33 -0.51
CA LEU A 41 9.30 9.75 -1.73
C LEU A 41 8.82 11.13 -2.21
N ILE A 42 7.51 11.37 -2.25
CA ILE A 42 6.93 12.64 -2.71
C ILE A 42 7.36 13.78 -1.78
N VAL A 43 7.29 13.59 -0.47
CA VAL A 43 7.72 14.59 0.53
C VAL A 43 9.21 14.87 0.41
N GLY A 44 10.04 13.83 0.31
CA GLY A 44 11.48 14.00 0.13
C GLY A 44 11.79 14.80 -1.13
N LEU A 45 11.20 14.47 -2.27
CA LEU A 45 11.42 15.19 -3.53
C LEU A 45 10.93 16.65 -3.47
N LEU A 46 9.81 16.95 -2.80
CA LEU A 46 9.29 18.30 -2.66
C LEU A 46 10.12 19.17 -1.71
N LEU A 47 10.67 18.57 -0.64
CA LEU A 47 11.50 19.28 0.33
C LEU A 47 12.95 19.43 -0.10
N LEU A 48 13.43 18.60 -1.02
CA LEU A 48 14.81 18.57 -1.48
C LEU A 48 15.35 19.95 -1.94
N PRO A 49 14.64 20.76 -2.75
CA PRO A 49 15.10 22.10 -3.12
C PRO A 49 15.23 23.03 -1.91
N VAL A 50 14.27 22.98 -0.98
CA VAL A 50 14.28 23.80 0.23
C VAL A 50 15.44 23.39 1.14
N TRP A 51 15.69 22.10 1.27
CA TRP A 51 16.82 21.55 2.01
C TRP A 51 18.16 22.01 1.43
N ILE A 52 18.34 21.92 0.10
CA ILE A 52 19.55 22.41 -0.58
C ILE A 52 19.78 23.89 -0.30
N ILE A 53 18.74 24.72 -0.42
CA ILE A 53 18.85 26.18 -0.15
C ILE A 53 19.26 26.41 1.31
N CYS A 54 18.65 25.73 2.28
CA CYS A 54 19.01 25.88 3.69
C CYS A 54 20.43 25.41 3.97
N LEU A 55 20.87 24.31 3.33
CA LEU A 55 22.23 23.78 3.47
C LEU A 55 23.27 24.77 2.88
N CYS A 56 23.04 25.29 1.67
CA CYS A 56 23.92 26.26 1.03
C CYS A 56 24.03 27.52 1.87
N ASN A 57 22.93 28.05 2.41
CA ASN A 57 22.96 29.21 3.29
C ASN A 57 23.68 28.95 4.62
N ALA A 58 23.51 27.75 5.19
CA ALA A 58 24.20 27.35 6.41
C ALA A 58 25.72 27.25 6.20
N LEU A 59 26.15 26.78 5.01
CA LEU A 59 27.56 26.64 4.64
C LEU A 59 28.18 27.97 4.26
N ALA A 60 27.50 28.80 3.43
CA ALA A 60 28.00 30.08 2.97
C ALA A 60 28.23 31.07 4.13
N ASN A 61 27.40 31.02 5.16
CA ASN A 61 27.47 31.91 6.31
C ASN A 61 28.18 31.28 7.52
N PHE A 62 29.09 30.32 7.31
CA PHE A 62 29.70 29.53 8.42
C PHE A 62 30.44 30.44 9.45
N ALA A 63 30.93 31.63 9.04
CA ALA A 63 31.70 32.56 9.89
C ALA A 63 30.86 33.70 10.50
N GLY A 64 29.55 33.81 10.20
CA GLY A 64 28.71 34.94 10.64
C GLY A 64 27.80 34.61 11.83
N ASN A 65 27.45 35.64 12.63
CA ASN A 65 26.62 35.49 13.84
C ASN A 65 25.16 35.08 13.56
N ASP A 66 24.66 35.26 12.32
CA ASP A 66 23.26 35.00 11.94
C ASP A 66 23.00 33.56 11.46
N THR A 67 23.98 32.69 11.55
CA THR A 67 23.95 31.32 11.01
C THR A 67 23.16 30.34 11.83
N SER A 68 22.81 30.66 13.08
CA SER A 68 22.16 29.72 14.00
C SER A 68 20.79 29.29 13.49
N ARG A 69 20.05 30.16 12.80
CA ARG A 69 18.71 29.89 12.25
C ARG A 69 18.78 28.94 11.04
N TRP A 70 19.65 29.19 10.08
CA TRP A 70 19.85 28.38 8.89
C TRP A 70 20.37 26.97 9.24
N ARG A 71 21.31 26.88 10.20
CA ARG A 71 21.84 25.62 10.69
C ARG A 71 20.75 24.74 11.34
N LYS A 72 19.88 25.35 12.16
CA LYS A 72 18.74 24.63 12.77
C LYS A 72 17.79 24.07 11.70
N TRP A 73 17.42 24.88 10.70
CA TRP A 73 16.56 24.43 9.62
C TRP A 73 17.23 23.39 8.73
N ALA A 74 18.52 23.57 8.39
CA ALA A 74 19.27 22.58 7.63
C ALA A 74 19.33 21.24 8.37
N LEU A 75 19.56 21.24 9.68
CA LEU A 75 19.58 20.02 10.48
C LEU A 75 18.20 19.34 10.55
N ILE A 76 17.14 20.09 10.80
CA ILE A 76 15.77 19.55 10.84
C ILE A 76 15.40 18.96 9.48
N LEU A 77 15.66 19.66 8.38
CA LEU A 77 15.35 19.16 7.04
C LEU A 77 16.22 17.95 6.68
N THR A 78 17.50 17.91 7.10
CA THR A 78 18.35 16.73 6.92
C THR A 78 17.78 15.50 7.62
N LEU A 79 17.24 15.66 8.83
CA LEU A 79 16.60 14.55 9.53
C LEU A 79 15.31 14.08 8.83
N ILE A 80 14.52 15.02 8.30
CA ILE A 80 13.31 14.70 7.52
C ILE A 80 13.67 13.98 6.23
N GLU A 81 14.68 14.46 5.49
CA GLU A 81 15.16 13.83 4.26
C GLU A 81 15.72 12.42 4.52
N LEU A 82 16.53 12.24 5.57
CA LEU A 82 17.03 10.95 5.98
C LEU A 82 15.88 9.99 6.32
N ALA A 83 14.85 10.46 7.01
CA ALA A 83 13.68 9.65 7.31
C ALA A 83 12.87 9.32 6.04
N SER A 84 12.71 10.28 5.11
CA SER A 84 11.99 10.09 3.85
C SER A 84 12.70 9.12 2.91
N PHE A 85 14.03 9.15 2.85
CA PHE A 85 14.85 8.25 2.03
C PHE A 85 15.38 7.01 2.78
N SER A 86 14.97 6.79 4.03
CA SER A 86 15.38 5.60 4.80
C SER A 86 14.81 4.29 4.21
N GLN A 87 13.67 4.38 3.52
CA GLN A 87 13.14 3.28 2.72
C GLN A 87 13.82 3.28 1.34
N SER A 88 13.98 2.08 0.76
CA SER A 88 14.55 2.00 -0.59
C SER A 88 13.70 2.85 -1.57
N PRO A 89 14.27 3.85 -2.26
CA PRO A 89 13.53 4.67 -3.23
C PRO A 89 12.84 3.84 -4.32
N LEU A 90 13.42 2.67 -4.65
CA LEU A 90 12.85 1.71 -5.60
C LEU A 90 11.56 1.06 -5.08
N GLN A 91 11.46 0.80 -3.78
CA GLN A 91 10.23 0.26 -3.19
C GLN A 91 9.13 1.33 -3.14
N ALA A 92 9.50 2.56 -2.76
CA ALA A 92 8.55 3.67 -2.74
C ALA A 92 8.05 4.08 -4.14
N ALA A 93 8.84 3.84 -5.19
CA ALA A 93 8.43 4.11 -6.57
C ALA A 93 7.41 3.10 -7.12
N LYS A 94 7.37 1.86 -6.61
CA LYS A 94 6.46 0.82 -7.09
C LYS A 94 4.97 1.20 -7.02
N PRO A 95 4.41 1.62 -5.86
CA PRO A 95 3.01 2.00 -5.79
C PRO A 95 2.68 3.26 -6.61
N VAL A 96 3.65 4.16 -6.80
CA VAL A 96 3.48 5.34 -7.67
C VAL A 96 3.41 4.91 -9.13
N ALA A 97 4.29 4.01 -9.57
CA ALA A 97 4.26 3.46 -10.93
C ALA A 97 2.93 2.73 -11.20
N ASP A 98 2.47 1.91 -10.27
CA ASP A 98 1.20 1.19 -10.38
C ASP A 98 -0.02 2.12 -10.42
N ALA A 99 0.01 3.22 -9.65
CA ALA A 99 -1.05 4.22 -9.70
C ALA A 99 -1.15 4.95 -11.05
N ILE A 100 -0.02 5.07 -11.75
CA ILE A 100 0.05 5.71 -13.08
C ILE A 100 -0.31 4.72 -14.19
N SER A 101 0.23 3.50 -14.15
CA SER A 101 0.06 2.50 -15.21
C SER A 101 -1.27 1.74 -15.12
N GLY A 102 -1.86 1.64 -13.93
CA GLY A 102 -3.04 0.82 -13.68
C GLY A 102 -2.73 -0.67 -13.58
N PRO A 103 -3.76 -1.49 -13.31
CA PRO A 103 -3.61 -2.93 -13.15
C PRO A 103 -3.52 -3.67 -14.49
N ASP A 104 -2.74 -4.72 -14.52
CA ASP A 104 -2.71 -5.68 -15.62
C ASP A 104 -3.90 -6.63 -15.54
N VAL A 105 -4.45 -6.99 -16.70
CA VAL A 105 -5.55 -7.94 -16.85
C VAL A 105 -5.00 -9.30 -17.28
N ILE A 106 -5.07 -10.27 -16.36
CA ILE A 106 -4.47 -11.60 -16.55
C ILE A 106 -5.60 -12.64 -16.66
N ALA A 107 -5.61 -13.40 -17.74
CA ALA A 107 -6.55 -14.50 -17.90
C ALA A 107 -6.06 -15.75 -17.15
N ILE A 108 -6.89 -16.25 -16.24
CA ILE A 108 -6.62 -17.42 -15.39
C ILE A 108 -7.34 -18.64 -15.97
N LYS A 109 -6.61 -19.74 -16.06
CA LYS A 109 -7.09 -21.03 -16.59
C LYS A 109 -7.56 -21.97 -15.47
N ARG A 110 -6.83 -22.04 -14.35
CA ARG A 110 -7.13 -22.89 -13.22
C ARG A 110 -6.45 -22.42 -11.94
N CYS A 111 -6.88 -23.00 -10.83
CA CYS A 111 -6.25 -22.84 -9.53
C CYS A 111 -5.68 -24.17 -9.08
N ASP A 112 -4.39 -24.20 -8.72
CA ASP A 112 -3.69 -25.36 -8.23
C ASP A 112 -3.24 -25.15 -6.77
N ASN A 113 -2.91 -26.24 -6.06
CA ASN A 113 -2.30 -26.20 -4.71
C ASN A 113 -3.09 -25.41 -3.66
N TYR A 114 -4.43 -25.32 -3.81
CA TYR A 114 -5.23 -24.57 -2.86
C TYR A 114 -5.22 -25.20 -1.47
N SER A 115 -4.84 -24.42 -0.47
CA SER A 115 -4.95 -24.75 0.95
C SER A 115 -5.49 -23.56 1.73
N GLN A 116 -6.35 -23.86 2.72
CA GLN A 116 -6.94 -22.88 3.63
C GLN A 116 -6.84 -23.40 5.05
N THR A 117 -6.16 -22.69 5.93
CA THR A 117 -6.00 -23.05 7.33
C THR A 117 -6.54 -21.93 8.20
N GLU A 118 -7.38 -22.24 9.18
CA GLU A 118 -7.84 -21.28 10.19
C GLU A 118 -6.67 -20.98 11.12
N VAL A 119 -6.26 -19.70 11.16
CA VAL A 119 -5.15 -19.23 12.00
C VAL A 119 -5.66 -18.66 13.31
N ASP A 120 -6.80 -17.94 13.26
CA ASP A 120 -7.35 -17.28 14.44
C ASP A 120 -8.88 -17.12 14.33
N ARG A 121 -9.52 -17.05 15.50
CA ARG A 121 -10.96 -16.84 15.64
C ARG A 121 -11.20 -15.79 16.72
N TYR A 122 -11.87 -14.70 16.39
CA TYR A 122 -12.15 -13.65 17.34
C TYR A 122 -13.57 -13.08 17.22
N ILE A 123 -14.06 -12.48 18.32
CA ILE A 123 -15.38 -11.89 18.37
C ILE A 123 -15.25 -10.38 18.27
N SER A 124 -15.85 -9.78 17.26
CA SER A 124 -16.01 -8.34 17.15
C SER A 124 -17.38 -7.90 17.67
N ARG A 125 -17.44 -6.72 18.26
CA ARG A 125 -18.70 -6.06 18.61
C ARG A 125 -18.97 -4.94 17.61
N SER A 126 -20.16 -4.95 17.01
CA SER A 126 -20.66 -3.82 16.22
C SER A 126 -20.98 -2.65 17.15
N PHE A 127 -21.01 -1.42 16.58
CA PHE A 127 -21.48 -0.22 17.29
C PHE A 127 -22.90 -0.40 17.87
N THR A 128 -23.72 -1.26 17.28
CA THR A 128 -25.07 -1.64 17.75
C THR A 128 -25.06 -2.72 18.84
N GLY A 129 -23.89 -3.13 19.36
CA GLY A 129 -23.75 -4.14 20.41
C GLY A 129 -23.83 -5.58 19.93
N LYS A 130 -24.18 -5.85 18.66
CA LYS A 130 -24.24 -7.21 18.12
C LYS A 130 -22.85 -7.82 18.06
N ARG A 131 -22.73 -9.06 18.53
CA ARG A 131 -21.49 -9.86 18.47
C ARG A 131 -21.46 -10.60 17.11
N LYS A 132 -20.32 -10.55 16.43
CA LYS A 132 -20.04 -11.30 15.21
C LYS A 132 -18.72 -12.06 15.39
N THR A 133 -18.75 -13.36 15.12
CA THR A 133 -17.53 -14.16 15.07
C THR A 133 -16.86 -13.94 13.71
N ASN A 134 -15.57 -13.59 13.74
CA ASN A 134 -14.74 -13.42 12.56
C ASN A 134 -13.62 -14.47 12.60
N PHE A 135 -13.13 -14.81 11.42
CA PHE A 135 -12.10 -15.81 11.22
C PHE A 135 -10.95 -15.21 10.45
N LYS A 136 -9.73 -15.57 10.82
CA LYS A 136 -8.54 -15.34 10.00
C LYS A 136 -8.10 -16.66 9.39
N TYR A 137 -7.85 -16.65 8.09
CA TYR A 137 -7.38 -17.79 7.34
C TYR A 137 -6.05 -17.47 6.68
N ALA A 138 -5.08 -18.37 6.83
CA ALA A 138 -3.92 -18.42 5.95
C ALA A 138 -4.32 -19.17 4.69
N ILE A 139 -4.10 -18.56 3.53
CA ILE A 139 -4.51 -19.10 2.24
C ILE A 139 -3.31 -19.16 1.34
N LYS A 140 -3.08 -20.32 0.73
CA LYS A 140 -2.04 -20.56 -0.25
C LYS A 140 -2.65 -21.20 -1.47
N PHE A 141 -2.29 -20.73 -2.64
CA PHE A 141 -2.69 -21.30 -3.92
C PHE A 141 -1.86 -20.76 -5.06
N ASP A 142 -1.91 -21.44 -6.18
CA ASP A 142 -1.27 -21.06 -7.43
C ASP A 142 -2.35 -20.79 -8.49
N LEU A 143 -2.42 -19.58 -9.01
CA LEU A 143 -3.24 -19.28 -10.19
C LEU A 143 -2.42 -19.54 -11.45
N VAL A 144 -2.87 -20.47 -12.27
CA VAL A 144 -2.23 -20.78 -13.54
C VAL A 144 -2.89 -19.97 -14.65
N THR A 145 -2.08 -19.15 -15.31
CA THR A 145 -2.51 -18.31 -16.43
C THR A 145 -2.78 -19.13 -17.69
N THR A 146 -3.40 -18.54 -18.69
CA THR A 146 -3.57 -19.16 -20.02
C THR A 146 -2.24 -19.46 -20.71
N ARG A 147 -1.14 -18.79 -20.31
CA ARG A 147 0.23 -19.04 -20.79
C ARG A 147 0.96 -20.15 -20.01
N ASN A 148 0.26 -20.84 -19.09
CA ASN A 148 0.81 -21.83 -18.16
C ASN A 148 1.85 -21.27 -17.17
N GLU A 149 1.86 -19.99 -16.90
CA GLU A 149 2.64 -19.36 -15.86
C GLU A 149 1.88 -19.47 -14.53
N ALA A 150 2.55 -19.86 -13.45
CA ALA A 150 1.98 -19.93 -12.12
C ALA A 150 2.21 -18.62 -11.37
N ILE A 151 1.15 -18.04 -10.83
CA ILE A 151 1.21 -16.88 -9.92
C ILE A 151 0.92 -17.41 -8.53
N HIS A 152 1.93 -17.39 -7.67
CA HIS A 152 1.85 -17.88 -6.30
C HIS A 152 1.21 -16.84 -5.38
N PHE A 153 0.26 -17.27 -4.55
CA PHE A 153 -0.38 -16.48 -3.51
C PHE A 153 -0.21 -17.14 -2.15
N ASP A 154 0.30 -16.37 -1.18
CA ASP A 154 0.42 -16.76 0.23
C ASP A 154 0.08 -15.54 1.08
N PHE A 155 -1.12 -15.52 1.66
CA PHE A 155 -1.58 -14.38 2.44
C PHE A 155 -2.65 -14.74 3.48
N ASP A 156 -2.77 -13.90 4.49
CA ASP A 156 -3.80 -14.01 5.51
C ASP A 156 -5.03 -13.19 5.14
N ILE A 157 -6.20 -13.80 5.23
CA ILE A 157 -7.48 -13.11 5.05
C ILE A 157 -8.24 -13.04 6.36
N ASP A 158 -8.71 -11.84 6.66
CA ASP A 158 -9.66 -11.60 7.74
C ASP A 158 -11.07 -11.41 7.16
N THR A 159 -12.01 -12.29 7.54
CA THR A 159 -13.40 -12.24 7.05
C THR A 159 -14.13 -10.94 7.43
N LYS A 160 -13.58 -10.15 8.36
CA LYS A 160 -14.12 -8.83 8.72
C LYS A 160 -13.87 -7.78 7.64
N TYR A 161 -12.70 -7.83 7.00
CA TYR A 161 -12.23 -6.72 6.16
C TYR A 161 -12.41 -6.91 4.66
N ASN A 162 -12.42 -8.16 4.15
CA ASN A 162 -12.44 -8.41 2.71
C ASN A 162 -13.35 -9.58 2.27
N PRO A 163 -14.65 -9.62 2.64
CA PRO A 163 -15.51 -10.75 2.30
C PRO A 163 -15.83 -10.85 0.80
N GLU A 164 -15.91 -9.72 0.08
CA GLU A 164 -16.37 -9.68 -1.30
C GLU A 164 -15.37 -10.25 -2.31
N LEU A 165 -14.09 -9.92 -2.15
CA LEU A 165 -13.03 -10.38 -3.05
C LEU A 165 -12.55 -11.78 -2.73
N TYR A 166 -12.62 -12.15 -1.45
CA TYR A 166 -12.26 -13.47 -0.96
C TYR A 166 -13.20 -14.56 -1.47
N ALA A 167 -14.52 -14.33 -1.45
CA ALA A 167 -15.51 -15.34 -1.78
C ALA A 167 -15.41 -15.85 -3.24
N PRO A 168 -15.29 -15.00 -4.28
CA PRO A 168 -15.12 -15.46 -5.66
C PRO A 168 -13.84 -16.26 -5.87
N LEU A 169 -12.73 -15.84 -5.27
CA LEU A 169 -11.42 -16.47 -5.41
C LEU A 169 -11.39 -17.86 -4.76
N VAL A 170 -11.88 -17.96 -3.52
CA VAL A 170 -12.02 -19.24 -2.82
C VAL A 170 -12.96 -20.17 -3.56
N LYS A 171 -14.10 -19.68 -4.04
CA LYS A 171 -15.05 -20.47 -4.81
C LYS A 171 -14.39 -21.00 -6.08
N PHE A 172 -13.69 -20.15 -6.84
CA PHE A 172 -12.98 -20.56 -8.05
C PHE A 172 -11.97 -21.69 -7.78
N CYS A 173 -11.17 -21.57 -6.72
CA CYS A 173 -10.18 -22.58 -6.37
C CYS A 173 -10.81 -23.89 -5.86
N LYS A 174 -11.87 -23.82 -5.04
CA LYS A 174 -12.58 -25.01 -4.52
C LYS A 174 -13.36 -25.75 -5.61
N ASP A 175 -14.03 -25.02 -6.48
CA ASP A 175 -14.86 -25.58 -7.53
C ASP A 175 -14.05 -26.01 -8.77
N LYS A 176 -12.71 -25.92 -8.73
CA LYS A 176 -11.80 -26.16 -9.85
C LYS A 176 -12.23 -25.40 -11.11
N GLY A 177 -12.53 -24.12 -10.92
CA GLY A 177 -12.95 -23.23 -11.99
C GLY A 177 -11.99 -23.23 -13.17
N THR A 178 -12.54 -23.08 -14.36
CA THR A 178 -11.79 -23.22 -15.63
C THR A 178 -11.49 -21.90 -16.31
N SER A 179 -12.08 -20.79 -15.85
CA SER A 179 -11.86 -19.46 -16.48
C SER A 179 -12.18 -18.35 -15.48
N ALA A 180 -11.19 -17.48 -15.27
CA ALA A 180 -11.34 -16.26 -14.49
C ALA A 180 -10.46 -15.14 -15.06
N VAL A 181 -10.71 -13.92 -14.61
CA VAL A 181 -9.90 -12.75 -14.93
C VAL A 181 -9.40 -12.16 -13.62
N LEU A 182 -8.09 -12.00 -13.51
CA LEU A 182 -7.39 -11.36 -12.42
C LEU A 182 -6.92 -9.98 -12.87
N LYS A 183 -7.25 -8.94 -12.11
CA LYS A 183 -6.63 -7.62 -12.24
C LYS A 183 -5.61 -7.44 -11.13
N ARG A 184 -4.35 -7.25 -11.49
CA ARG A 184 -3.23 -7.18 -10.57
C ARG A 184 -2.27 -6.06 -10.96
N TYR A 185 -1.81 -5.33 -10.00
CA TYR A 185 -0.78 -4.31 -10.21
C TYR A 185 0.59 -4.96 -10.40
N PRO A 186 1.34 -4.61 -11.49
CA PRO A 186 2.55 -5.35 -11.86
C PRO A 186 3.71 -5.17 -10.88
N ASN A 187 3.85 -4.00 -10.26
CA ASN A 187 5.01 -3.68 -9.42
C ASN A 187 4.78 -4.01 -7.92
N THR A 188 3.57 -3.75 -7.42
CA THR A 188 3.21 -4.03 -6.02
C THR A 188 2.59 -5.40 -5.82
N GLU A 189 2.20 -6.05 -6.92
CA GLU A 189 1.53 -7.36 -6.92
C GLU A 189 0.16 -7.39 -6.23
N ILE A 190 -0.38 -6.23 -5.91
CA ILE A 190 -1.70 -6.09 -5.29
C ILE A 190 -2.78 -6.48 -6.30
N VAL A 191 -3.73 -7.29 -5.85
CA VAL A 191 -4.88 -7.66 -6.67
C VAL A 191 -5.97 -6.61 -6.50
N GLU A 192 -6.46 -6.08 -7.61
CA GLU A 192 -7.55 -5.12 -7.66
C GLU A 192 -8.91 -5.82 -7.68
N ASP A 193 -9.03 -6.84 -8.53
CA ASP A 193 -10.30 -7.50 -8.80
C ASP A 193 -10.08 -8.94 -9.28
N PHE A 194 -11.06 -9.81 -9.01
CA PHE A 194 -11.08 -11.19 -9.46
C PHE A 194 -12.49 -11.57 -9.91
N GLN A 195 -12.67 -11.84 -11.19
CA GLN A 195 -13.96 -12.17 -11.80
C GLN A 195 -13.93 -13.58 -12.38
N VAL A 196 -14.84 -14.43 -11.91
CA VAL A 196 -15.09 -15.76 -12.49
C VAL A 196 -16.00 -15.59 -13.69
N LYS A 197 -15.62 -16.19 -14.81
CA LYS A 197 -16.43 -16.20 -16.05
C LYS A 197 -17.39 -17.37 -16.09
#